data_986388ce5e2a349c936b2d370114009e
#
_entry.id   986388ce5e2a349c936b2d370114009e
#
_cell.length_a   1.000
_cell.length_b   1.000
_cell.length_c   1.000
_cell.angle_alpha   90.00
_cell.angle_beta   90.00
_cell.angle_gamma   90.00
#
_symmetry.space_group_name_H-M   'P 1'
#
loop_
_entity.id
_entity.type
_entity.pdbx_description
1 polymer ?
#
loop_
_entity_poly.entity_id
_entity_poly.type
_entity_poly.pdbx_seq_one_letter_code
_entity_poly.pdbx_strand_id
1 'polypeptide(L)'
;MNGNFFEFLWPNPTDGFSAPAWRSRQVYYQIFPERFKNGDSSRTPPSAEDWGSAPTRENFMGGDLAGIAQQLDYIQSLGATCLYLTPIFRAPSNHKYDTADYFEIDPAFGTKDDLRRLVDGVHARGMRIILDGVFNHCGYWWDKFQDVVKNGKASPYRSWFFIHSYPVDAERQNYDCVGHYKWMPKLNLADPDARDYFLSVGRYWLEEFGIDGWRLDVADELPDEFIKLLRNRIKELNPDALLLGEVWEDASNKCAYGKRRTYFTG
;
A
#
# COMPACT_ATOMS: atom_id res chain seq x y z
N MET A 1 47.82 -12.65 -3.05
CA MET A 1 46.85 -11.96 -2.22
C MET A 1 45.68 -12.91 -2.03
N ASN A 2 45.59 -13.56 -0.87
CA ASN A 2 44.50 -14.49 -0.57
C ASN A 2 43.30 -13.66 -0.19
N GLY A 3 42.35 -13.55 -1.10
CA GLY A 3 41.05 -12.98 -0.78
C GLY A 3 40.25 -13.97 0.07
N ASN A 4 40.34 -13.84 1.39
CA ASN A 4 39.43 -14.52 2.27
C ASN A 4 38.06 -13.84 2.14
N PHE A 5 37.27 -14.33 1.22
CA PHE A 5 35.84 -14.09 1.26
C PHE A 5 35.28 -14.92 2.41
N PHE A 6 34.66 -14.29 3.39
CA PHE A 6 33.84 -15.01 4.35
C PHE A 6 32.61 -15.56 3.59
N GLU A 7 32.69 -16.80 3.14
CA GLU A 7 31.48 -17.52 2.77
C GLU A 7 30.67 -17.74 4.03
N PHE A 8 29.47 -17.14 4.09
CA PHE A 8 28.46 -17.55 5.04
C PHE A 8 28.03 -18.97 4.69
N LEU A 9 28.66 -19.97 5.30
CA LEU A 9 28.39 -21.39 5.07
C LEU A 9 26.98 -21.82 5.48
N TRP A 10 26.27 -21.00 6.24
CA TRP A 10 24.92 -21.28 6.75
C TRP A 10 24.06 -20.02 6.67
N PRO A 11 23.54 -19.63 5.49
CA PRO A 11 22.48 -18.65 5.45
C PRO A 11 21.28 -19.20 6.21
N ASN A 12 20.83 -18.50 7.23
CA ASN A 12 19.55 -18.82 7.85
C ASN A 12 18.49 -18.80 6.74
N PRO A 13 17.66 -19.86 6.55
CA PRO A 13 16.60 -19.84 5.54
C PRO A 13 15.68 -18.62 5.65
N THR A 14 15.56 -18.03 6.84
CA THR A 14 14.81 -16.76 7.05
C THR A 14 15.52 -15.53 6.52
N ASP A 15 16.83 -15.59 6.26
CA ASP A 15 17.64 -14.51 5.71
C ASP A 15 17.81 -14.65 4.18
N GLY A 16 17.48 -15.81 3.63
CA GLY A 16 17.43 -16.07 2.20
C GLY A 16 16.10 -15.60 1.60
N PHE A 17 16.15 -14.60 0.72
CA PHE A 17 14.96 -14.07 0.05
C PHE A 17 14.82 -14.69 -1.33
N SER A 18 13.77 -15.47 -1.55
CA SER A 18 13.34 -15.79 -2.90
C SER A 18 12.14 -14.90 -3.27
N ALA A 19 12.32 -14.02 -4.22
CA ALA A 19 11.20 -13.34 -4.83
C ALA A 19 10.47 -14.32 -5.78
N PRO A 20 9.14 -14.19 -5.96
CA PRO A 20 8.40 -15.14 -6.79
C PRO A 20 8.94 -15.17 -8.22
N ALA A 21 9.09 -16.37 -8.77
CA ALA A 21 9.68 -16.54 -10.11
C ALA A 21 8.91 -15.81 -11.21
N TRP A 22 7.60 -15.64 -11.03
CA TRP A 22 6.74 -14.95 -12.00
C TRP A 22 7.08 -13.48 -12.16
N ARG A 23 7.64 -12.78 -11.14
CA ARG A 23 7.88 -11.33 -11.14
C ARG A 23 8.67 -10.80 -12.33
N SER A 24 9.69 -11.54 -12.77
CA SER A 24 10.63 -11.11 -13.81
C SER A 24 10.06 -11.17 -15.25
N ARG A 25 8.87 -11.77 -15.40
CA ARG A 25 8.20 -11.95 -16.69
C ARG A 25 6.92 -11.15 -16.80
N GLN A 26 6.66 -10.22 -15.84
CA GLN A 26 5.42 -9.46 -15.82
C GLN A 26 5.55 -8.14 -16.57
N VAL A 27 4.47 -7.80 -17.25
CA VAL A 27 4.18 -6.46 -17.72
C VAL A 27 3.16 -5.87 -16.76
N TYR A 28 3.61 -4.96 -15.90
CA TYR A 28 2.75 -4.32 -14.91
C TYR A 28 1.95 -3.20 -15.57
N TYR A 29 0.65 -3.17 -15.32
CA TYR A 29 -0.24 -2.11 -15.72
C TYR A 29 -0.80 -1.43 -14.48
N GLN A 30 -0.30 -0.22 -14.21
CA GLN A 30 -0.77 0.58 -13.08
C GLN A 30 -2.11 1.21 -13.42
N ILE A 31 -3.07 1.11 -12.51
CA ILE A 31 -4.37 1.73 -12.61
C ILE A 31 -4.58 2.66 -11.41
N PHE A 32 -4.92 3.90 -11.69
CA PHE A 32 -5.52 4.83 -10.74
C PHE A 32 -7.05 4.66 -10.85
N PRO A 33 -7.72 3.92 -9.93
CA PRO A 33 -9.09 3.47 -10.14
C PRO A 33 -10.05 4.62 -10.43
N GLU A 34 -9.95 5.70 -9.68
CA GLU A 34 -10.79 6.89 -9.80
C GLU A 34 -10.74 7.52 -11.21
N ARG A 35 -9.62 7.36 -11.93
CA ARG A 35 -9.35 7.94 -13.26
C ARG A 35 -9.52 6.96 -14.42
N PHE A 36 -9.83 5.68 -14.16
CA PHE A 36 -9.75 4.67 -15.21
C PHE A 36 -11.06 4.53 -15.99
N LYS A 37 -12.12 4.10 -15.34
CA LYS A 37 -13.46 3.92 -15.95
C LYS A 37 -14.52 3.86 -14.88
N ASN A 38 -15.63 4.56 -15.11
CA ASN A 38 -16.85 4.39 -14.35
C ASN A 38 -17.61 3.14 -14.84
N GLY A 39 -17.79 2.16 -13.97
CA GLY A 39 -18.50 0.93 -14.25
C GLY A 39 -19.88 0.86 -13.60
N ASP A 40 -20.07 1.59 -12.50
CA ASP A 40 -21.33 1.69 -11.76
C ASP A 40 -21.62 3.15 -11.35
N SER A 41 -22.33 3.83 -12.22
CA SER A 41 -22.65 5.27 -12.02
C SER A 41 -23.49 5.54 -10.76
N SER A 42 -24.10 4.55 -10.15
CA SER A 42 -24.86 4.72 -8.89
C SER A 42 -23.97 5.05 -7.69
N ARG A 43 -22.66 4.80 -7.80
CA ARG A 43 -21.65 5.06 -6.76
C ARG A 43 -20.80 6.30 -7.04
N THR A 44 -20.99 6.91 -8.20
CA THR A 44 -20.24 8.09 -8.59
C THR A 44 -20.45 9.22 -7.57
N PRO A 45 -19.37 9.80 -6.99
CA PRO A 45 -19.50 10.92 -6.08
C PRO A 45 -20.28 12.06 -6.72
N PRO A 46 -21.17 12.76 -6.00
CA PRO A 46 -21.94 13.88 -6.56
C PRO A 46 -21.07 15.03 -7.09
N SER A 47 -19.81 15.10 -6.64
CA SER A 47 -18.81 16.08 -7.08
C SER A 47 -17.98 15.62 -8.27
N ALA A 48 -18.25 14.42 -8.81
CA ALA A 48 -17.52 13.94 -9.97
C ALA A 48 -17.83 14.78 -11.21
N GLU A 49 -16.79 15.08 -11.96
CA GLU A 49 -16.87 15.77 -13.23
C GLU A 49 -17.09 14.78 -14.38
N ASP A 50 -17.53 15.29 -15.52
CA ASP A 50 -17.70 14.48 -16.72
C ASP A 50 -16.39 13.84 -17.14
N TRP A 51 -16.47 12.61 -17.61
CA TRP A 51 -15.33 11.87 -18.13
C TRP A 51 -14.65 12.66 -19.27
N GLY A 52 -13.33 12.84 -19.16
CA GLY A 52 -12.58 13.64 -20.12
C GLY A 52 -12.38 15.10 -19.74
N SER A 53 -12.95 15.56 -18.63
CA SER A 53 -12.62 16.87 -18.04
C SER A 53 -11.13 16.96 -17.70
N ALA A 54 -10.60 18.18 -17.64
CA ALA A 54 -9.21 18.40 -17.30
C ALA A 54 -8.91 17.87 -15.88
N PRO A 55 -7.92 16.96 -15.68
CA PRO A 55 -7.61 16.42 -14.38
C PRO A 55 -6.96 17.49 -13.48
N THR A 56 -7.45 17.61 -12.26
CA THR A 56 -6.83 18.41 -11.19
C THR A 56 -6.42 17.50 -10.04
N ARG A 57 -5.79 18.03 -9.00
CA ARG A 57 -5.43 17.24 -7.82
C ARG A 57 -6.65 16.84 -6.99
N GLU A 58 -7.73 17.62 -7.05
CA GLU A 58 -8.88 17.51 -6.16
C GLU A 58 -10.13 16.94 -6.82
N ASN A 59 -10.26 17.03 -8.17
CA ASN A 59 -11.49 16.59 -8.83
C ASN A 59 -11.63 15.07 -8.90
N PHE A 60 -12.86 14.61 -9.05
CA PHE A 60 -13.23 13.20 -9.19
C PHE A 60 -13.79 12.95 -10.58
N MET A 61 -13.51 11.78 -11.16
CA MET A 61 -14.05 11.32 -12.46
C MET A 61 -14.95 10.08 -12.29
N GLY A 62 -15.00 9.51 -11.07
CA GLY A 62 -15.91 8.44 -10.73
C GLY A 62 -15.53 7.06 -11.27
N GLY A 63 -14.26 6.80 -11.58
CA GLY A 63 -13.79 5.45 -11.89
C GLY A 63 -13.90 4.52 -10.69
N ASP A 64 -14.11 3.22 -10.94
CA ASP A 64 -14.38 2.23 -9.92
C ASP A 64 -13.86 0.81 -10.28
N LEU A 65 -13.98 -0.14 -9.33
CA LEU A 65 -13.56 -1.54 -9.52
C LEU A 65 -14.39 -2.25 -10.60
N ALA A 66 -15.68 -1.93 -10.74
CA ALA A 66 -16.54 -2.49 -11.77
C ALA A 66 -16.07 -2.06 -13.17
N GLY A 67 -15.68 -0.79 -13.31
CA GLY A 67 -15.10 -0.27 -14.55
C GLY A 67 -13.80 -0.96 -14.93
N ILE A 68 -12.93 -1.25 -13.95
CA ILE A 68 -11.70 -2.02 -14.18
C ILE A 68 -12.05 -3.43 -14.65
N ALA A 69 -12.98 -4.10 -13.95
CA ALA A 69 -13.41 -5.46 -14.30
C ALA A 69 -13.98 -5.55 -15.73
N GLN A 70 -14.72 -4.53 -16.16
CA GLN A 70 -15.26 -4.45 -17.53
C GLN A 70 -14.18 -4.27 -18.62
N GLN A 71 -12.97 -3.86 -18.24
CA GLN A 71 -11.88 -3.60 -19.19
C GLN A 71 -10.77 -4.65 -19.15
N LEU A 72 -10.93 -5.76 -18.47
CA LEU A 72 -9.88 -6.78 -18.33
C LEU A 72 -9.43 -7.35 -19.68
N ASP A 73 -10.33 -7.53 -20.65
CA ASP A 73 -9.96 -8.00 -21.99
C ASP A 73 -9.12 -6.97 -22.75
N TYR A 74 -9.47 -5.68 -22.62
CA TYR A 74 -8.66 -4.59 -23.17
C TYR A 74 -7.27 -4.56 -22.52
N ILE A 75 -7.20 -4.64 -21.20
CA ILE A 75 -5.92 -4.61 -20.47
C ILE A 75 -5.05 -5.80 -20.88
N GLN A 76 -5.63 -7.01 -20.99
CA GLN A 76 -4.91 -8.20 -21.45
C GLN A 76 -4.43 -8.03 -22.90
N SER A 77 -5.23 -7.41 -23.79
CA SER A 77 -4.85 -7.16 -25.17
C SER A 77 -3.63 -6.24 -25.34
N LEU A 78 -3.33 -5.42 -24.32
CA LEU A 78 -2.12 -4.60 -24.27
C LEU A 78 -0.85 -5.41 -23.89
N GLY A 79 -1.02 -6.70 -23.57
CA GLY A 79 0.05 -7.56 -23.09
C GLY A 79 0.36 -7.42 -21.60
N ALA A 80 -0.51 -6.72 -20.84
CA ALA A 80 -0.40 -6.65 -19.40
C ALA A 80 -0.64 -8.03 -18.76
N THR A 81 0.18 -8.38 -17.78
CA THR A 81 0.11 -9.66 -17.08
C THR A 81 -0.04 -9.51 -15.56
N CYS A 82 0.16 -8.29 -15.05
CA CYS A 82 -0.07 -7.96 -13.66
C CYS A 82 -0.73 -6.58 -13.54
N LEU A 83 -1.85 -6.51 -12.84
CA LEU A 83 -2.46 -5.23 -12.45
C LEU A 83 -1.82 -4.73 -11.16
N TYR A 84 -1.49 -3.46 -11.12
CA TYR A 84 -1.17 -2.73 -9.91
C TYR A 84 -2.23 -1.64 -9.72
N LEU A 85 -3.02 -1.76 -8.65
CA LEU A 85 -4.00 -0.73 -8.28
C LEU A 85 -3.38 0.24 -7.29
N THR A 86 -3.42 1.54 -7.58
CA THR A 86 -3.17 2.56 -6.55
C THR A 86 -4.22 2.41 -5.43
N PRO A 87 -4.06 3.07 -4.25
CA PRO A 87 -4.86 2.72 -3.09
C PRO A 87 -6.37 2.67 -3.37
N ILE A 88 -7.03 1.66 -2.82
CA ILE A 88 -8.48 1.44 -2.98
C ILE A 88 -9.25 1.57 -1.66
N PHE A 89 -8.55 1.78 -0.56
CA PHE A 89 -9.15 1.81 0.76
C PHE A 89 -9.86 3.14 1.02
N ARG A 90 -10.79 3.11 1.98
CA ARG A 90 -11.58 4.29 2.34
C ARG A 90 -10.69 5.48 2.69
N ALA A 91 -10.89 6.59 1.97
CA ALA A 91 -10.15 7.83 2.16
C ALA A 91 -10.92 9.01 1.55
N PRO A 92 -10.75 10.25 2.06
CA PRO A 92 -11.47 11.41 1.54
C PRO A 92 -10.96 11.89 0.18
N SER A 93 -9.67 11.73 -0.13
CA SER A 93 -9.10 12.18 -1.39
C SER A 93 -9.46 11.28 -2.57
N ASN A 94 -9.25 11.78 -3.80
CA ASN A 94 -9.39 10.97 -5.01
C ASN A 94 -8.29 9.92 -5.15
N HIS A 95 -7.08 10.20 -4.63
CA HIS A 95 -5.91 9.31 -4.73
C HIS A 95 -5.82 8.24 -3.63
N LYS A 96 -6.56 8.39 -2.53
CA LYS A 96 -6.67 7.44 -1.41
C LYS A 96 -5.38 7.16 -0.61
N TYR A 97 -4.29 7.88 -0.86
CA TYR A 97 -3.08 7.75 -0.03
C TYR A 97 -3.26 8.28 1.40
N ASP A 98 -4.29 9.08 1.66
CA ASP A 98 -4.72 9.51 2.99
C ASP A 98 -5.75 8.54 3.59
N THR A 99 -5.37 7.26 3.66
CA THR A 99 -6.23 6.15 4.08
C THR A 99 -6.83 6.36 5.47
N ALA A 100 -8.15 6.26 5.58
CA ALA A 100 -8.92 6.42 6.80
C ALA A 100 -9.52 5.12 7.34
N ASP A 101 -9.50 4.03 6.57
CA ASP A 101 -9.86 2.69 7.01
C ASP A 101 -9.14 1.67 6.13
N TYR A 102 -8.32 0.81 6.74
CA TYR A 102 -7.49 -0.17 6.03
C TYR A 102 -8.19 -1.51 5.76
N PHE A 103 -9.38 -1.71 6.32
CA PHE A 103 -10.16 -2.94 6.14
C PHE A 103 -11.41 -2.73 5.30
N GLU A 104 -11.69 -1.49 4.86
CA GLU A 104 -12.83 -1.17 4.01
C GLU A 104 -12.39 -0.55 2.68
N ILE A 105 -13.03 -0.99 1.60
CA ILE A 105 -12.89 -0.38 0.29
C ILE A 105 -13.64 0.95 0.29
N ASP A 106 -13.12 1.93 -0.41
CA ASP A 106 -13.82 3.20 -0.57
C ASP A 106 -15.18 2.98 -1.25
N PRO A 107 -16.28 3.49 -0.68
CA PRO A 107 -17.63 3.29 -1.23
C PRO A 107 -17.78 3.75 -2.69
N ALA A 108 -17.01 4.77 -3.12
CA ALA A 108 -16.99 5.23 -4.51
C ALA A 108 -16.35 4.21 -5.46
N PHE A 109 -15.47 3.34 -4.94
CA PHE A 109 -14.83 2.30 -5.76
C PHE A 109 -15.60 0.99 -5.78
N GLY A 110 -16.48 0.75 -4.81
CA GLY A 110 -17.27 -0.45 -4.75
C GLY A 110 -17.27 -1.14 -3.40
N THR A 111 -17.52 -2.44 -3.45
CA THR A 111 -17.60 -3.31 -2.28
C THR A 111 -16.50 -4.37 -2.29
N LYS A 112 -16.37 -5.09 -1.19
CA LYS A 112 -15.50 -6.27 -1.10
C LYS A 112 -15.85 -7.35 -2.13
N ASP A 113 -17.12 -7.49 -2.47
CA ASP A 113 -17.56 -8.40 -3.51
C ASP A 113 -17.16 -7.92 -4.92
N ASP A 114 -17.10 -6.61 -5.15
CA ASP A 114 -16.57 -6.06 -6.40
C ASP A 114 -15.08 -6.37 -6.54
N LEU A 115 -14.31 -6.24 -5.46
CA LEU A 115 -12.90 -6.62 -5.47
C LEU A 115 -12.73 -8.12 -5.72
N ARG A 116 -13.54 -8.98 -5.07
CA ARG A 116 -13.47 -10.44 -5.28
C ARG A 116 -13.72 -10.78 -6.74
N ARG A 117 -14.76 -10.21 -7.35
CA ARG A 117 -15.06 -10.39 -8.78
C ARG A 117 -13.92 -9.90 -9.69
N LEU A 118 -13.29 -8.79 -9.33
CA LEU A 118 -12.13 -8.28 -10.08
C LEU A 118 -10.95 -9.24 -9.99
N VAL A 119 -10.58 -9.69 -8.79
CA VAL A 119 -9.48 -10.65 -8.57
C VAL A 119 -9.74 -11.96 -9.34
N ASP A 120 -10.94 -12.53 -9.21
CA ASP A 120 -11.33 -13.75 -9.94
C ASP A 120 -11.23 -13.55 -11.45
N GLY A 121 -11.68 -12.40 -11.95
CA GLY A 121 -11.61 -12.06 -13.37
C GLY A 121 -10.17 -11.91 -13.89
N VAL A 122 -9.29 -11.36 -13.09
CA VAL A 122 -7.85 -11.24 -13.36
C VAL A 122 -7.20 -12.62 -13.42
N HIS A 123 -7.45 -13.45 -12.40
CA HIS A 123 -6.89 -14.80 -12.32
C HIS A 123 -7.41 -15.73 -13.43
N ALA A 124 -8.68 -15.61 -13.80
CA ALA A 124 -9.26 -16.38 -14.93
C ALA A 124 -8.56 -16.11 -16.27
N ARG A 125 -7.87 -14.97 -16.40
CA ARG A 125 -7.07 -14.60 -17.57
C ARG A 125 -5.58 -14.95 -17.43
N GLY A 126 -5.19 -15.65 -16.36
CA GLY A 126 -3.79 -15.97 -16.07
C GLY A 126 -2.96 -14.74 -15.66
N MET A 127 -3.60 -13.63 -15.34
CA MET A 127 -2.96 -12.41 -14.88
C MET A 127 -2.84 -12.40 -13.34
N ARG A 128 -2.10 -11.43 -12.81
CA ARG A 128 -1.90 -11.19 -11.38
C ARG A 128 -2.44 -9.83 -10.98
N ILE A 129 -2.68 -9.64 -9.68
CA ILE A 129 -3.12 -8.35 -9.13
C ILE A 129 -2.42 -8.06 -7.81
N ILE A 130 -1.83 -6.87 -7.70
CA ILE A 130 -1.25 -6.37 -6.46
C ILE A 130 -1.93 -5.05 -6.06
N LEU A 131 -2.04 -4.83 -4.75
CA LEU A 131 -2.59 -3.62 -4.18
C LEU A 131 -1.50 -2.70 -3.63
N ASP A 132 -1.86 -1.44 -3.42
CA ASP A 132 -0.98 -0.45 -2.78
C ASP A 132 -1.11 -0.50 -1.26
N GLY A 133 -0.01 -0.73 -0.57
CA GLY A 133 0.09 -0.76 0.88
C GLY A 133 0.63 0.56 1.41
N VAL A 134 -0.27 1.44 1.82
CA VAL A 134 0.08 2.74 2.42
C VAL A 134 0.34 2.53 3.92
N PHE A 135 1.53 2.03 4.26
CA PHE A 135 1.87 1.64 5.64
C PHE A 135 2.87 2.58 6.31
N ASN A 136 3.40 3.58 5.57
CA ASN A 136 4.28 4.60 6.14
C ASN A 136 3.53 5.69 6.90
N HIS A 137 2.30 5.98 6.48
CA HIS A 137 1.44 7.03 7.02
C HIS A 137 -0.01 6.62 6.90
N CYS A 138 -0.89 7.36 7.56
CA CYS A 138 -2.34 7.21 7.41
C CYS A 138 -2.96 8.54 6.97
N GLY A 139 -4.27 8.54 6.72
CA GLY A 139 -5.03 9.78 6.60
C GLY A 139 -5.28 10.44 7.96
N TYR A 140 -5.28 11.77 7.97
CA TYR A 140 -5.62 12.55 9.16
C TYR A 140 -6.97 12.11 9.78
N TRP A 141 -7.92 11.71 8.94
CA TRP A 141 -9.28 11.33 9.33
C TRP A 141 -9.42 9.87 9.78
N TRP A 142 -8.32 9.12 9.86
CA TRP A 142 -8.36 7.79 10.46
C TRP A 142 -8.76 7.85 11.92
N ASP A 143 -9.67 6.98 12.34
CA ASP A 143 -10.27 6.97 13.68
C ASP A 143 -9.23 6.97 14.81
N LYS A 144 -8.13 6.25 14.65
CA LYS A 144 -7.06 6.14 15.63
C LYS A 144 -6.25 7.44 15.74
N PHE A 145 -6.00 8.12 14.63
CA PHE A 145 -5.37 9.45 14.69
C PHE A 145 -6.33 10.50 15.26
N GLN A 146 -7.62 10.43 14.89
CA GLN A 146 -8.65 11.32 15.45
C GLN A 146 -8.83 11.12 16.96
N ASP A 147 -8.66 9.89 17.46
CA ASP A 147 -8.64 9.65 18.91
C ASP A 147 -7.46 10.39 19.58
N VAL A 148 -6.26 10.37 18.96
CA VAL A 148 -5.10 11.12 19.48
C VAL A 148 -5.34 12.63 19.42
N VAL A 149 -5.95 13.14 18.35
CA VAL A 149 -6.32 14.56 18.25
C VAL A 149 -7.27 14.97 19.38
N LYS A 150 -8.27 14.14 19.66
CA LYS A 150 -9.32 14.42 20.67
C LYS A 150 -8.82 14.23 22.11
N ASN A 151 -8.14 13.13 22.38
CA ASN A 151 -7.83 12.66 23.74
C ASN A 151 -6.37 12.94 24.14
N GLY A 152 -5.53 13.38 23.20
CA GLY A 152 -4.14 13.74 23.45
C GLY A 152 -3.33 12.62 24.11
N LYS A 153 -2.69 12.94 25.23
CA LYS A 153 -1.88 11.98 25.99
C LYS A 153 -2.66 10.81 26.58
N ALA A 154 -3.99 10.91 26.70
CA ALA A 154 -4.84 9.84 27.21
C ALA A 154 -5.25 8.83 26.13
N SER A 155 -4.98 9.11 24.85
CA SER A 155 -5.27 8.18 23.78
C SER A 155 -4.44 6.91 23.89
N PRO A 156 -5.03 5.71 23.71
CA PRO A 156 -4.29 4.46 23.64
C PRO A 156 -3.41 4.39 22.38
N TYR A 157 -3.72 5.17 21.36
CA TYR A 157 -3.01 5.18 20.06
C TYR A 157 -1.90 6.23 19.99
N ARG A 158 -1.62 6.97 21.09
CA ARG A 158 -0.64 8.08 21.06
C ARG A 158 0.77 7.65 20.61
N SER A 159 1.19 6.44 20.93
CA SER A 159 2.50 5.87 20.57
C SER A 159 2.58 5.37 19.14
N TRP A 160 1.44 5.27 18.44
CA TRP A 160 1.37 4.89 17.03
C TRP A 160 1.83 5.99 16.08
N PHE A 161 2.02 7.20 16.61
CA PHE A 161 2.39 8.40 15.85
C PHE A 161 3.53 9.15 16.53
N PHE A 162 4.24 9.97 15.77
CA PHE A 162 5.28 10.85 16.28
C PHE A 162 4.68 12.22 16.59
N ILE A 163 4.24 12.42 17.83
CA ILE A 163 3.61 13.68 18.31
C ILE A 163 4.61 14.49 19.10
N HIS A 164 4.87 15.73 18.67
CA HIS A 164 5.87 16.61 19.31
C HIS A 164 5.31 17.42 20.48
N SER A 165 4.03 17.80 20.40
CA SER A 165 3.35 18.54 21.48
C SER A 165 1.84 18.32 21.46
N TYR A 166 1.17 18.67 22.56
CA TYR A 166 -0.28 18.59 22.72
C TYR A 166 -0.85 19.98 23.07
N PRO A 167 -2.09 20.29 22.66
CA PRO A 167 -2.98 19.45 21.83
C PRO A 167 -2.41 19.24 20.42
N VAL A 168 -2.80 18.15 19.78
CA VAL A 168 -2.44 17.89 18.36
C VAL A 168 -3.14 18.93 17.50
N ASP A 169 -2.38 19.58 16.63
CA ASP A 169 -2.82 20.72 15.83
C ASP A 169 -2.27 20.62 14.40
N ALA A 170 -3.17 20.44 13.44
CA ALA A 170 -2.82 20.31 12.03
C ALA A 170 -2.26 21.62 11.44
N GLU A 171 -2.66 22.79 11.95
CA GLU A 171 -2.13 24.06 11.44
C GLU A 171 -0.71 24.31 11.90
N ARG A 172 -0.36 23.85 13.11
CA ARG A 172 1.00 23.90 13.64
C ARG A 172 1.86 22.73 13.15
N GLN A 173 1.21 21.70 12.62
CA GLN A 173 1.84 20.46 12.19
C GLN A 173 2.81 19.91 13.27
N ASN A 174 2.30 19.77 14.51
CA ASN A 174 3.09 19.34 15.66
C ASN A 174 3.16 17.81 15.81
N TYR A 175 3.18 17.14 14.67
CA TYR A 175 3.39 15.69 14.49
C TYR A 175 4.12 15.43 13.17
N ASP A 176 4.78 14.28 13.06
CA ASP A 176 5.45 13.89 11.82
C ASP A 176 4.43 13.49 10.75
N CYS A 177 4.75 13.80 9.50
CA CYS A 177 3.96 13.49 8.31
C CYS A 177 4.87 12.95 7.21
N VAL A 178 4.27 12.33 6.20
CA VAL A 178 5.01 12.06 4.96
C VAL A 178 5.31 13.40 4.26
N GLY A 179 6.58 13.66 4.01
CA GLY A 179 7.01 14.96 3.48
C GLY A 179 6.50 16.13 4.33
N HIS A 180 5.71 17.02 3.75
CA HIS A 180 5.12 18.19 4.40
C HIS A 180 3.58 18.17 4.39
N TYR A 181 2.99 16.98 4.17
CA TYR A 181 1.54 16.84 4.01
C TYR A 181 0.86 16.58 5.34
N LYS A 182 0.43 17.65 6.03
CA LYS A 182 -0.24 17.60 7.33
C LYS A 182 -1.45 16.65 7.41
N TRP A 183 -2.05 16.31 6.28
CA TRP A 183 -3.18 15.38 6.20
C TRP A 183 -2.76 13.89 6.11
N MET A 184 -1.45 13.62 6.13
CA MET A 184 -0.89 12.26 6.08
C MET A 184 0.10 12.01 7.24
N PRO A 185 -0.41 11.86 8.50
CA PRO A 185 0.40 11.59 9.69
C PRO A 185 1.25 10.33 9.54
N LYS A 186 2.54 10.43 9.92
CA LYS A 186 3.48 9.32 9.89
C LYS A 186 3.20 8.30 10.98
N LEU A 187 3.26 7.02 10.62
CA LEU A 187 3.07 5.89 11.53
C LEU A 187 4.37 5.48 12.23
N ASN A 188 4.28 5.20 13.51
CA ASN A 188 5.36 4.63 14.30
C ASN A 188 5.26 3.09 14.31
N LEU A 189 5.77 2.43 13.28
CA LEU A 189 5.78 0.96 13.20
C LEU A 189 6.84 0.28 14.10
N ALA A 190 7.58 1.05 14.90
CA ALA A 190 8.37 0.50 16.01
C ALA A 190 7.48 0.20 17.22
N ASP A 191 6.31 0.83 17.33
CA ASP A 191 5.30 0.46 18.31
C ASP A 191 4.72 -0.92 17.98
N PRO A 192 4.71 -1.88 18.93
CA PRO A 192 4.25 -3.25 18.67
C PRO A 192 2.79 -3.33 18.22
N ASP A 193 1.90 -2.55 18.83
CA ASP A 193 0.46 -2.63 18.53
C ASP A 193 0.17 -2.02 17.15
N ALA A 194 0.81 -0.91 16.81
CA ALA A 194 0.73 -0.32 15.47
C ALA A 194 1.27 -1.29 14.42
N ARG A 195 2.44 -1.86 14.67
CA ARG A 195 3.06 -2.83 13.78
C ARG A 195 2.16 -4.05 13.55
N ASP A 196 1.65 -4.65 14.61
CA ASP A 196 0.80 -5.84 14.53
C ASP A 196 -0.51 -5.55 13.81
N TYR A 197 -1.09 -4.36 13.98
CA TYR A 197 -2.24 -3.90 13.20
C TYR A 197 -1.93 -3.91 11.70
N PHE A 198 -0.82 -3.29 11.27
CA PHE A 198 -0.47 -3.24 9.84
C PHE A 198 -0.02 -4.58 9.27
N LEU A 199 0.59 -5.44 10.06
CA LEU A 199 0.83 -6.84 9.67
C LEU A 199 -0.49 -7.59 9.45
N SER A 200 -1.51 -7.34 10.27
CA SER A 200 -2.84 -7.93 10.07
C SER A 200 -3.54 -7.41 8.81
N VAL A 201 -3.40 -6.12 8.49
CA VAL A 201 -3.89 -5.56 7.22
C VAL A 201 -3.21 -6.25 6.03
N GLY A 202 -1.87 -6.35 6.06
CA GLY A 202 -1.11 -6.99 4.99
C GLY A 202 -1.54 -8.44 4.75
N ARG A 203 -1.86 -9.17 5.82
CA ARG A 203 -2.36 -10.54 5.76
C ARG A 203 -3.79 -10.64 5.24
N TYR A 204 -4.70 -9.81 5.77
CA TYR A 204 -6.15 -9.87 5.51
C TYR A 204 -6.51 -9.88 4.03
N TRP A 205 -5.96 -8.96 3.25
CA TRP A 205 -6.30 -8.83 1.84
C TRP A 205 -5.77 -9.99 0.98
N LEU A 206 -4.63 -10.59 1.36
CA LEU A 206 -4.16 -11.81 0.71
C LEU A 206 -5.07 -13.01 1.05
N GLU A 207 -5.42 -13.16 2.33
CA GLU A 207 -6.16 -14.33 2.82
C GLU A 207 -7.61 -14.32 2.33
N GLU A 208 -8.27 -13.15 2.41
CA GLU A 208 -9.69 -13.03 2.10
C GLU A 208 -9.99 -12.84 0.60
N PHE A 209 -9.09 -12.21 -0.14
CA PHE A 209 -9.35 -11.84 -1.54
C PHE A 209 -8.38 -12.49 -2.53
N GLY A 210 -7.33 -13.13 -2.05
CA GLY A 210 -6.38 -13.83 -2.92
C GLY A 210 -5.57 -12.89 -3.81
N ILE A 211 -5.31 -11.65 -3.39
CA ILE A 211 -4.39 -10.78 -4.14
C ILE A 211 -3.00 -11.39 -4.20
N ASP A 212 -2.24 -11.08 -5.26
CA ASP A 212 -0.92 -11.70 -5.49
C ASP A 212 0.22 -10.96 -4.80
N GLY A 213 -0.07 -9.90 -4.08
CA GLY A 213 0.96 -9.18 -3.31
C GLY A 213 0.64 -7.70 -3.07
N TRP A 214 1.68 -7.01 -2.61
CA TRP A 214 1.65 -5.61 -2.25
C TRP A 214 2.74 -4.81 -2.97
N ARG A 215 2.41 -3.60 -3.38
CA ARG A 215 3.39 -2.53 -3.58
C ARG A 215 3.39 -1.67 -2.32
N LEU A 216 4.53 -1.50 -1.69
CA LEU A 216 4.68 -0.66 -0.51
C LEU A 216 4.96 0.79 -0.91
N ASP A 217 4.05 1.66 -0.55
CA ASP A 217 4.20 3.10 -0.69
C ASP A 217 5.30 3.61 0.22
N VAL A 218 6.15 4.51 -0.30
CA VAL A 218 7.26 5.12 0.44
C VAL A 218 8.10 4.08 1.20
N ALA A 219 8.46 2.98 0.56
CA ALA A 219 9.18 1.87 1.21
C ALA A 219 10.53 2.30 1.80
N ASP A 220 11.10 3.38 1.29
CA ASP A 220 12.33 4.00 1.79
C ASP A 220 12.24 4.47 3.25
N GLU A 221 11.06 4.82 3.70
CA GLU A 221 10.80 5.34 5.03
C GLU A 221 10.23 4.29 6.00
N LEU A 222 9.90 3.09 5.51
CA LEU A 222 9.45 1.99 6.34
C LEU A 222 10.61 1.38 7.14
N PRO A 223 10.41 0.98 8.41
CA PRO A 223 11.42 0.24 9.16
C PRO A 223 11.73 -1.10 8.50
N ASP A 224 13.04 -1.44 8.40
CA ASP A 224 13.49 -2.71 7.82
C ASP A 224 12.86 -3.93 8.50
N GLU A 225 12.71 -3.85 9.83
CA GLU A 225 12.10 -4.92 10.62
C GLU A 225 10.64 -5.15 10.23
N PHE A 226 9.87 -4.05 10.03
CA PHE A 226 8.49 -4.17 9.57
C PHE A 226 8.40 -4.84 8.19
N ILE A 227 9.24 -4.42 7.25
CA ILE A 227 9.27 -5.02 5.90
C ILE A 227 9.56 -6.52 5.98
N LYS A 228 10.54 -6.93 6.82
CA LYS A 228 10.89 -8.35 7.03
C LYS A 228 9.72 -9.13 7.64
N LEU A 229 9.09 -8.59 8.67
CA LEU A 229 7.95 -9.24 9.33
C LEU A 229 6.76 -9.36 8.39
N LEU A 230 6.42 -8.28 7.68
CA LEU A 230 5.34 -8.30 6.69
C LEU A 230 5.60 -9.34 5.61
N ARG A 231 6.81 -9.37 5.05
CA ARG A 231 7.19 -10.38 4.08
C ARG A 231 7.01 -11.79 4.61
N ASN A 232 7.51 -12.07 5.81
CA ASN A 232 7.38 -13.40 6.41
C ASN A 232 5.90 -13.78 6.54
N ARG A 233 5.07 -12.88 7.06
CA ARG A 233 3.63 -13.11 7.22
C ARG A 233 2.89 -13.40 5.91
N ILE A 234 3.19 -12.63 4.85
CA ILE A 234 2.54 -12.87 3.55
C ILE A 234 3.06 -14.14 2.88
N LYS A 235 4.36 -14.48 3.06
CA LYS A 235 4.97 -15.69 2.50
C LYS A 235 4.51 -16.97 3.21
N GLU A 236 4.15 -16.90 4.48
CA GLU A 236 3.50 -18.00 5.21
C GLU A 236 2.13 -18.36 4.61
N LEU A 237 1.39 -17.35 4.09
CA LEU A 237 0.10 -17.56 3.43
C LEU A 237 0.26 -18.01 1.98
N ASN A 238 1.12 -17.31 1.25
CA ASN A 238 1.37 -17.58 -0.16
C ASN A 238 2.86 -17.35 -0.46
N PRO A 239 3.67 -18.43 -0.62
CA PRO A 239 5.09 -18.32 -0.97
C PRO A 239 5.34 -17.52 -2.25
N ASP A 240 4.37 -17.49 -3.18
CA ASP A 240 4.43 -16.77 -4.43
C ASP A 240 3.90 -15.33 -4.34
N ALA A 241 3.49 -14.85 -3.15
CA ALA A 241 3.08 -13.45 -3.01
C ALA A 241 4.25 -12.49 -3.26
N LEU A 242 4.00 -11.40 -3.98
CA LEU A 242 4.99 -10.35 -4.26
C LEU A 242 4.95 -9.29 -3.16
N LEU A 243 6.13 -8.82 -2.76
CA LEU A 243 6.31 -7.58 -2.02
C LEU A 243 7.22 -6.68 -2.85
N LEU A 244 6.66 -5.60 -3.39
CA LEU A 244 7.33 -4.63 -4.24
C LEU A 244 7.43 -3.30 -3.50
N GLY A 245 8.61 -2.73 -3.34
CA GLY A 245 8.78 -1.43 -2.67
C GLY A 245 8.91 -0.29 -3.67
N GLU A 246 8.31 0.85 -3.35
CA GLU A 246 8.64 2.11 -3.98
C GLU A 246 9.95 2.63 -3.39
N VAL A 247 10.95 2.81 -4.24
CA VAL A 247 12.27 3.32 -3.85
C VAL A 247 12.69 4.41 -4.82
N TRP A 248 13.08 5.57 -4.28
CA TRP A 248 13.40 6.76 -5.08
C TRP A 248 14.87 6.81 -5.54
N GLU A 249 15.70 5.91 -5.00
CA GLU A 249 17.12 5.84 -5.30
C GLU A 249 17.54 4.41 -5.63
N ASP A 250 18.81 4.19 -5.94
CA ASP A 250 19.36 2.84 -6.10
C ASP A 250 19.33 2.08 -4.76
N ALA A 251 18.35 1.20 -4.60
CA ALA A 251 18.16 0.41 -3.39
C ALA A 251 19.29 -0.61 -3.16
N SER A 252 20.04 -0.99 -4.19
CA SER A 252 21.14 -1.97 -4.08
C SER A 252 22.32 -1.45 -3.26
N ASN A 253 22.48 -0.13 -3.22
CA ASN A 253 23.59 0.55 -2.54
C ASN A 253 23.15 1.46 -1.40
N LYS A 254 21.87 1.49 -1.07
CA LYS A 254 21.35 2.43 -0.09
C LYS A 254 21.86 2.14 1.31
N CYS A 255 22.44 3.16 1.93
CA CYS A 255 22.86 3.15 3.33
C CYS A 255 21.96 4.09 4.13
N ALA A 256 21.38 3.60 5.23
CA ALA A 256 20.73 4.45 6.21
C ALA A 256 21.55 4.43 7.50
N TYR A 257 21.80 5.61 8.06
CA TYR A 257 22.57 5.75 9.30
C TYR A 257 23.95 5.04 9.27
N GLY A 258 24.63 5.09 8.12
CA GLY A 258 25.94 4.46 7.94
C GLY A 258 25.92 2.93 7.81
N LYS A 259 24.74 2.30 7.79
CA LYS A 259 24.58 0.87 7.55
C LYS A 259 23.94 0.64 6.19
N ARG A 260 24.44 -0.34 5.44
CA ARG A 260 23.84 -0.77 4.18
C ARG A 260 22.43 -1.32 4.46
N ARG A 261 21.42 -0.70 3.86
CA ARG A 261 20.06 -1.22 3.90
C ARG A 261 19.88 -2.24 2.77
N THR A 262 19.51 -3.45 3.14
CA THR A 262 19.10 -4.48 2.19
C THR A 262 17.58 -4.49 2.14
N TYR A 263 17.00 -3.65 1.24
CA TYR A 263 15.55 -3.54 1.16
C TYR A 263 14.89 -4.77 0.57
N PHE A 264 15.34 -5.16 -0.57
CA PHE A 264 14.73 -6.20 -1.37
C PHE A 264 15.83 -7.00 -2.07
N THR A 265 16.61 -7.73 -1.27
CA THR A 265 17.49 -8.73 -1.87
C THR A 265 16.67 -9.97 -2.16
N GLY A 266 16.32 -10.14 -3.38
CA GLY A 266 15.70 -11.33 -3.89
C GLY A 266 15.90 -11.42 -5.36
#